data_ed968fbe077398c7e7342da7f22d2801
#
_entry.id   ed968fbe077398c7e7342da7f22d2801
#
_cell.length_a   1.000
_cell.length_b   1.000
_cell.length_c   1.000
_cell.angle_alpha   90.00
_cell.angle_beta   90.00
_cell.angle_gamma   90.00
#
_symmetry.space_group_name_H-M   'P 1'
#
loop_
_entity.id
_entity.type
_entity.pdbx_description
1 polymer ?
#
loop_
_entity_poly.entity_id
_entity_poly.type
_entity_poly.pdbx_seq_one_letter_code
_entity_poly.pdbx_strand_id
1 'polypeptide(L)'
;MSPVWLAVNYRRKKRSQEHAAADRHNSGGSGRAPLDHPLVRPGKAEVVETPAALDALIADVRTHAVIAYDTEFIGEESFYPKLCLVQVATPTSIALVDPVPLAAAGRDLSELFRAIAEPGRTILVHSGETDIDILRRGAGAEPSAVFDTQVAAALAWMPWPSSLGTVLETLTGYRLGKAHTFTNWDARPLTPAQLGYAADDVRYMHLIWSELSARLSSLGRADWAMSESREQLRSSAFDPDGQLRRLHRSEPLRPGQMLVARELVMLRYELAKSHDLPARVVLPDAAVIELCKRKPTDRGAIAAVAGIPRRISAAHADDISAAITRAKGAAPESEPANPLADDMRVRAEGDQLWSALQARCAATGLAANLVATRSVFSRWFLASVEARRAGRFLGCTEGENAMFQSEDWRHAAVGRWIDGFLRGEERLELEWSPSGMVAPGFVRPGAVASGG
;
A
#
# COMPACT_ATOMS: atom_id res chain seq x y z
N MET A 1 -28.53 25.36 13.51
CA MET A 1 -27.47 24.35 13.76
C MET A 1 -28.01 22.98 13.37
N SER A 2 -27.37 22.30 12.41
CA SER A 2 -27.88 21.05 11.84
C SER A 2 -27.64 19.87 12.78
N PRO A 3 -28.60 18.90 12.89
CA PRO A 3 -28.45 17.69 13.69
C PRO A 3 -27.19 16.85 13.33
N VAL A 4 -26.71 16.97 12.10
CA VAL A 4 -25.48 16.30 11.64
C VAL A 4 -24.25 16.92 12.29
N TRP A 5 -24.21 18.23 12.50
CA TRP A 5 -23.12 18.93 13.19
C TRP A 5 -23.05 18.54 14.68
N LEU A 6 -24.21 18.36 15.31
CA LEU A 6 -24.32 17.86 16.69
C LEU A 6 -23.87 16.39 16.82
N ALA A 7 -24.23 15.53 15.87
CA ALA A 7 -23.84 14.11 15.88
C ALA A 7 -22.31 13.91 15.64
N VAL A 8 -21.72 14.71 14.76
CA VAL A 8 -20.26 14.69 14.50
C VAL A 8 -19.51 15.20 15.74
N ASN A 9 -19.96 16.30 16.34
CA ASN A 9 -19.33 16.84 17.54
C ASN A 9 -19.57 15.98 18.79
N TYR A 10 -20.70 15.28 18.92
CA TYR A 10 -20.93 14.35 20.02
C TYR A 10 -20.02 13.13 19.93
N ARG A 11 -19.85 12.55 18.71
CA ARG A 11 -18.88 11.46 18.48
C ARG A 11 -17.44 11.91 18.68
N ARG A 12 -17.09 13.14 18.26
CA ARG A 12 -15.78 13.74 18.49
C ARG A 12 -15.49 13.93 19.99
N LYS A 13 -16.47 14.42 20.75
CA LYS A 13 -16.34 14.62 22.20
C LYS A 13 -16.24 13.31 22.98
N LYS A 14 -16.99 12.27 22.56
CA LYS A 14 -16.93 10.94 23.16
C LYS A 14 -15.59 10.24 22.82
N ARG A 15 -15.11 10.30 21.56
CA ARG A 15 -13.79 9.80 21.19
C ARG A 15 -12.65 10.54 21.91
N SER A 16 -12.72 11.87 22.02
CA SER A 16 -11.73 12.65 22.79
C SER A 16 -11.69 12.27 24.27
N GLN A 17 -12.82 11.90 24.86
CA GLN A 17 -12.88 11.45 26.26
C GLN A 17 -12.39 10.01 26.42
N GLU A 18 -12.66 9.13 25.46
CA GLU A 18 -12.14 7.76 25.43
C GLU A 18 -10.63 7.75 25.15
N HIS A 19 -10.11 8.67 24.31
CA HIS A 19 -8.67 8.83 24.08
C HIS A 19 -7.95 9.43 25.31
N ALA A 20 -8.52 10.44 25.95
CA ALA A 20 -7.96 11.00 27.19
C ALA A 20 -7.97 10.00 28.37
N ALA A 21 -8.84 8.98 28.34
CA ALA A 21 -8.85 7.89 29.31
C ALA A 21 -7.80 6.81 28.94
N ALA A 22 -7.59 6.53 27.67
CA ALA A 22 -6.55 5.62 27.18
C ALA A 22 -5.14 6.16 27.41
N ASP A 23 -4.93 7.46 27.19
CA ASP A 23 -3.65 8.13 27.44
C ASP A 23 -3.23 8.13 28.91
N ARG A 24 -4.19 8.14 29.86
CA ARG A 24 -3.87 8.06 31.29
C ARG A 24 -3.38 6.69 31.77
N HIS A 25 -3.59 5.63 31.00
CA HIS A 25 -3.12 4.27 31.34
C HIS A 25 -1.84 3.87 30.60
N ASN A 26 -1.31 4.70 29.72
CA ASN A 26 -0.15 4.34 28.90
C ASN A 26 0.98 5.39 28.96
N SER A 27 1.31 5.85 30.18
CA SER A 27 2.47 6.73 30.46
C SER A 27 3.83 6.02 30.35
N GLY A 28 3.95 5.02 29.49
CA GLY A 28 5.18 4.29 29.19
C GLY A 28 5.71 4.64 27.80
N GLY A 29 6.20 5.87 27.61
CA GLY A 29 7.18 6.11 26.54
C GLY A 29 8.33 5.11 26.74
N SER A 30 8.84 4.50 25.67
CA SER A 30 9.93 3.52 25.75
C SER A 30 11.16 4.23 26.34
N GLY A 31 11.33 4.17 27.65
CA GLY A 31 12.52 4.66 28.35
C GLY A 31 13.77 3.83 28.06
N ARG A 32 13.76 3.05 26.98
CA ARG A 32 14.90 2.28 26.51
C ARG A 32 15.79 3.17 25.65
N ALA A 33 17.10 3.16 25.95
CA ALA A 33 18.08 3.85 25.12
C ALA A 33 18.04 3.28 23.68
N PRO A 34 18.22 4.13 22.65
CA PRO A 34 18.39 3.67 21.27
C PRO A 34 19.51 2.62 21.16
N LEU A 35 19.41 1.78 20.13
CA LEU A 35 20.45 0.81 19.82
C LEU A 35 21.79 1.52 19.63
N ASP A 36 22.82 1.06 20.34
CA ASP A 36 24.19 1.57 20.17
C ASP A 36 24.79 1.01 18.88
N HIS A 37 24.75 1.81 17.85
CA HIS A 37 25.22 1.47 16.52
C HIS A 37 25.63 2.74 15.75
N PRO A 38 26.73 2.73 14.94
CA PRO A 38 27.22 3.92 14.22
C PRO A 38 26.19 4.56 13.26
N LEU A 39 25.26 3.77 12.71
CA LEU A 39 24.19 4.24 11.83
C LEU A 39 22.90 4.64 12.57
N VAL A 40 22.89 4.59 13.90
CA VAL A 40 21.75 4.99 14.73
C VAL A 40 22.10 6.23 15.51
N ARG A 41 21.36 7.30 15.32
CA ARG A 41 21.60 8.54 16.06
C ARG A 41 21.03 8.45 17.47
N PRO A 42 21.88 8.57 18.51
CA PRO A 42 21.43 8.67 19.88
C PRO A 42 20.78 10.04 20.16
N GLY A 43 20.06 10.13 21.26
CA GLY A 43 19.49 11.39 21.75
C GLY A 43 18.10 11.69 21.19
N LYS A 44 17.64 12.90 21.50
CA LYS A 44 16.33 13.41 21.09
C LYS A 44 16.41 13.93 19.65
N ALA A 45 15.29 13.78 18.91
CA ALA A 45 15.12 14.45 17.63
C ALA A 45 14.97 15.97 17.85
N GLU A 46 15.41 16.73 16.88
CA GLU A 46 15.16 18.17 16.82
C GLU A 46 13.72 18.43 16.36
N VAL A 47 12.99 19.28 17.09
CA VAL A 47 11.66 19.74 16.66
C VAL A 47 11.82 21.03 15.89
N VAL A 48 11.45 21.01 14.60
CA VAL A 48 11.59 22.14 13.67
C VAL A 48 10.27 22.88 13.59
N GLU A 49 10.20 24.03 14.28
CA GLU A 49 8.99 24.87 14.41
C GLU A 49 9.21 26.31 13.90
N THR A 50 10.43 26.66 13.49
CA THR A 50 10.78 28.01 13.03
C THR A 50 11.33 28.02 11.61
N PRO A 51 11.13 29.09 10.83
CA PRO A 51 11.72 29.21 9.49
C PRO A 51 13.24 29.00 9.47
N ALA A 52 13.98 29.54 10.43
CA ALA A 52 15.44 29.40 10.48
C ALA A 52 15.88 27.94 10.72
N ALA A 53 15.18 27.19 11.59
CA ALA A 53 15.45 25.77 11.81
C ALA A 53 15.11 24.94 10.54
N LEU A 54 14.02 25.29 9.84
CA LEU A 54 13.66 24.65 8.58
C LEU A 54 14.74 24.91 7.51
N ASP A 55 15.24 26.11 7.37
CA ASP A 55 16.29 26.44 6.41
C ASP A 55 17.61 25.69 6.72
N ALA A 56 17.94 25.53 8.00
CA ALA A 56 19.09 24.73 8.43
C ALA A 56 18.90 23.24 8.07
N LEU A 57 17.71 22.67 8.30
CA LEU A 57 17.38 21.31 7.90
C LEU A 57 17.45 21.12 6.39
N ILE A 58 16.92 22.06 5.61
CA ILE A 58 16.97 22.01 4.14
C ILE A 58 18.44 22.00 3.67
N ALA A 59 19.29 22.81 4.27
CA ALA A 59 20.72 22.81 3.97
C ALA A 59 21.39 21.47 4.30
N ASP A 60 21.08 20.87 5.47
CA ASP A 60 21.59 19.55 5.87
C ASP A 60 21.12 18.46 4.89
N VAL A 61 19.82 18.40 4.59
CA VAL A 61 19.23 17.46 3.63
C VAL A 61 19.96 17.49 2.27
N ARG A 62 20.29 18.68 1.78
CA ARG A 62 20.97 18.86 0.48
C ARG A 62 22.40 18.28 0.45
N THR A 63 23.02 18.07 1.60
CA THR A 63 24.39 17.50 1.67
C THR A 63 24.42 15.98 1.61
N HIS A 64 23.26 15.31 1.73
CA HIS A 64 23.18 13.86 1.86
C HIS A 64 22.52 13.18 0.65
N ALA A 65 23.10 12.08 0.18
CA ALA A 65 22.56 11.29 -0.92
C ALA A 65 21.44 10.33 -0.49
N VAL A 66 21.32 10.04 0.80
CA VAL A 66 20.33 9.09 1.35
C VAL A 66 19.62 9.73 2.52
N ILE A 67 18.30 9.78 2.48
CA ILE A 67 17.44 10.40 3.48
C ILE A 67 16.35 9.42 3.90
N ALA A 68 16.12 9.26 5.20
CA ALA A 68 14.93 8.59 5.70
C ALA A 68 13.79 9.61 5.84
N TYR A 69 12.59 9.20 5.45
CA TYR A 69 11.42 10.05 5.38
C TYR A 69 10.17 9.29 5.81
N ASP A 70 9.35 9.94 6.63
CA ASP A 70 8.04 9.45 7.07
C ASP A 70 7.11 10.64 7.35
N THR A 71 5.79 10.40 7.47
CA THR A 71 4.82 11.45 7.79
C THR A 71 3.72 10.95 8.71
N GLU A 72 3.25 11.86 9.59
CA GLU A 72 2.00 11.68 10.31
C GLU A 72 0.90 12.54 9.71
N PHE A 73 -0.25 11.96 9.46
CA PHE A 73 -1.35 12.63 8.77
C PHE A 73 -2.72 12.15 9.24
N ILE A 74 -3.76 12.94 8.94
CA ILE A 74 -5.16 12.59 9.12
C ILE A 74 -5.80 12.42 7.74
N GLY A 75 -6.13 11.17 7.38
CA GLY A 75 -6.74 10.83 6.09
C GLY A 75 -8.26 10.63 6.12
N GLU A 76 -8.91 10.79 7.27
CA GLU A 76 -10.33 10.45 7.42
C GLU A 76 -11.30 11.61 7.10
N GLU A 77 -10.83 12.86 7.09
CA GLU A 77 -11.65 14.06 7.04
C GLU A 77 -11.65 14.75 5.66
N SER A 78 -10.68 14.44 4.80
CA SER A 78 -10.49 15.05 3.48
C SER A 78 -10.11 14.00 2.44
N PHE A 79 -10.12 14.37 1.16
CA PHE A 79 -9.60 13.54 0.07
C PHE A 79 -8.08 13.46 0.14
N TYR A 80 -7.45 14.61 0.32
CA TYR A 80 -6.01 14.69 0.56
C TYR A 80 -5.72 14.60 2.06
N PRO A 81 -4.85 13.70 2.50
CA PRO A 81 -4.48 13.61 3.90
C PRO A 81 -3.97 14.95 4.44
N LYS A 82 -4.47 15.37 5.59
CA LYS A 82 -3.97 16.54 6.30
C LYS A 82 -2.64 16.19 6.97
N LEU A 83 -1.56 16.77 6.49
CA LEU A 83 -0.23 16.58 7.06
C LEU A 83 -0.15 17.19 8.47
N CYS A 84 0.33 16.42 9.43
CA CYS A 84 0.45 16.80 10.83
C CYS A 84 1.90 16.87 11.32
N LEU A 85 2.80 16.02 10.78
CA LEU A 85 4.21 16.02 11.11
C LEU A 85 5.00 15.42 9.95
N VAL A 86 6.23 15.87 9.74
CA VAL A 86 7.19 15.28 8.80
C VAL A 86 8.41 14.82 9.58
N GLN A 87 8.79 13.58 9.41
CA GLN A 87 10.00 13.02 9.99
C GLN A 87 11.08 12.92 8.91
N VAL A 88 12.26 13.43 9.23
CA VAL A 88 13.43 13.35 8.35
C VAL A 88 14.63 12.88 9.17
N ALA A 89 15.33 11.85 8.67
CA ALA A 89 16.64 11.52 9.22
C ALA A 89 17.70 11.52 8.13
N THR A 90 18.78 12.22 8.41
CA THR A 90 20.04 12.16 7.66
C THR A 90 21.03 11.28 8.42
N PRO A 91 22.20 10.94 7.85
CA PRO A 91 23.25 10.28 8.63
C PRO A 91 23.71 11.08 9.85
N THR A 92 23.43 12.39 9.91
CA THR A 92 23.93 13.31 10.95
C THR A 92 22.84 13.81 11.90
N SER A 93 21.56 13.81 11.50
CA SER A 93 20.48 14.44 12.27
C SER A 93 19.17 13.65 12.20
N ILE A 94 18.27 13.89 13.17
CA ILE A 94 16.87 13.49 13.14
C ILE A 94 16.05 14.74 13.42
N ALA A 95 15.16 15.08 12.51
CA ALA A 95 14.28 16.24 12.59
C ALA A 95 12.80 15.84 12.52
N LEU A 96 12.00 16.49 13.36
CA LEU A 96 10.54 16.38 13.39
C LEU A 96 9.98 17.76 13.02
N VAL A 97 9.48 17.89 11.81
CA VAL A 97 9.03 19.19 11.27
C VAL A 97 7.54 19.36 11.53
N ASP A 98 7.19 20.34 12.36
CA ASP A 98 5.80 20.68 12.63
C ASP A 98 5.29 21.73 11.62
N PRO A 99 4.35 21.37 10.73
CA PRO A 99 3.82 22.29 9.73
C PRO A 99 2.97 23.41 10.34
N VAL A 100 2.41 23.23 11.55
CA VAL A 100 1.44 24.18 12.13
C VAL A 100 2.09 25.51 12.50
N PRO A 101 3.15 25.55 13.34
CA PRO A 101 3.83 26.81 13.66
C PRO A 101 4.54 27.43 12.44
N LEU A 102 5.06 26.60 11.52
CA LEU A 102 5.68 27.09 10.28
C LEU A 102 4.67 27.81 9.38
N ALA A 103 3.48 27.23 9.19
CA ALA A 103 2.39 27.88 8.44
C ALA A 103 1.93 29.19 9.11
N ALA A 104 1.86 29.24 10.43
CA ALA A 104 1.54 30.45 11.18
C ALA A 104 2.61 31.55 10.98
N ALA A 105 3.87 31.15 10.73
CA ALA A 105 4.97 32.06 10.38
C ALA A 105 5.04 32.38 8.87
N GLY A 106 4.06 31.95 8.07
CA GLY A 106 4.01 32.17 6.61
C GLY A 106 4.99 31.30 5.81
N ARG A 107 5.51 30.22 6.40
CA ARG A 107 6.46 29.31 5.77
C ARG A 107 5.81 27.96 5.46
N ASP A 108 5.81 27.55 4.21
CA ASP A 108 5.38 26.22 3.79
C ASP A 108 6.55 25.21 3.71
N LEU A 109 6.24 23.94 3.43
CA LEU A 109 7.23 22.87 3.35
C LEU A 109 7.67 22.54 1.91
N SER A 110 7.24 23.29 0.90
CA SER A 110 7.50 22.97 -0.50
C SER A 110 9.00 22.90 -0.84
N GLU A 111 9.81 23.76 -0.22
CA GLU A 111 11.26 23.75 -0.40
C GLU A 111 11.93 22.55 0.26
N LEU A 112 11.47 22.12 1.44
CA LEU A 112 11.93 20.90 2.08
C LEU A 112 11.59 19.67 1.21
N PHE A 113 10.35 19.59 0.73
CA PHE A 113 9.93 18.47 -0.15
C PHE A 113 10.73 18.45 -1.45
N ARG A 114 10.99 19.60 -2.08
CA ARG A 114 11.88 19.67 -3.24
C ARG A 114 13.30 19.22 -2.93
N ALA A 115 13.83 19.61 -1.77
CA ALA A 115 15.16 19.19 -1.34
C ALA A 115 15.22 17.67 -1.10
N ILE A 116 14.17 17.05 -0.52
CA ILE A 116 14.07 15.59 -0.33
C ILE A 116 13.94 14.87 -1.69
N ALA A 117 13.13 15.39 -2.61
CA ALA A 117 12.88 14.76 -3.91
C ALA A 117 13.96 15.07 -4.97
N GLU A 118 15.04 15.76 -4.62
CA GLU A 118 16.09 16.18 -5.55
C GLU A 118 16.72 15.00 -6.30
N PRO A 119 16.98 15.13 -7.62
CA PRO A 119 17.57 14.05 -8.43
C PRO A 119 18.89 13.52 -7.84
N GLY A 120 19.06 12.20 -7.91
CA GLY A 120 20.26 11.51 -7.38
C GLY A 120 20.17 11.14 -5.90
N ARG A 121 19.08 11.50 -5.21
CA ARG A 121 18.85 11.12 -3.82
C ARG A 121 18.01 9.85 -3.71
N THR A 122 18.38 8.97 -2.80
CA THR A 122 17.59 7.80 -2.39
C THR A 122 16.79 8.14 -1.14
N ILE A 123 15.48 7.97 -1.21
CA ILE A 123 14.56 8.19 -0.09
C ILE A 123 14.24 6.83 0.53
N LEU A 124 14.52 6.68 1.82
CA LEU A 124 14.19 5.50 2.59
C LEU A 124 12.81 5.68 3.23
N VAL A 125 11.91 4.75 3.00
CA VAL A 125 10.58 4.70 3.60
C VAL A 125 10.27 3.31 4.14
N HIS A 126 9.21 3.18 4.93
CA HIS A 126 8.68 1.90 5.36
C HIS A 126 7.17 1.83 5.12
N SER A 127 6.73 1.11 4.07
CA SER A 127 5.32 1.13 3.64
C SER A 127 4.83 2.54 3.28
N GLY A 128 5.70 3.32 2.63
CA GLY A 128 5.59 4.77 2.48
C GLY A 128 4.72 5.23 1.30
N GLU A 129 3.65 4.51 0.93
CA GLU A 129 2.78 4.87 -0.20
C GLU A 129 2.18 6.27 -0.04
N THR A 130 1.55 6.53 1.11
CA THR A 130 0.94 7.84 1.40
C THR A 130 1.99 8.93 1.60
N ASP A 131 3.11 8.60 2.23
CA ASP A 131 4.21 9.52 2.51
C ASP A 131 4.84 10.04 1.22
N ILE A 132 5.09 9.14 0.26
CA ILE A 132 5.61 9.52 -1.05
C ILE A 132 4.57 10.31 -1.86
N ASP A 133 3.27 10.04 -1.71
CA ASP A 133 2.22 10.82 -2.34
C ASP A 133 2.14 12.25 -1.77
N ILE A 134 2.31 12.42 -0.47
CA ILE A 134 2.43 13.72 0.20
C ILE A 134 3.68 14.45 -0.30
N LEU A 135 4.84 13.78 -0.33
CA LEU A 135 6.09 14.32 -0.82
C LEU A 135 5.97 14.79 -2.28
N ARG A 136 5.46 13.94 -3.16
CA ARG A 136 5.26 14.22 -4.59
C ARG A 136 4.42 15.46 -4.82
N ARG A 137 3.30 15.59 -4.11
CA ARG A 137 2.41 16.75 -4.19
C ARG A 137 3.09 18.02 -3.64
N GLY A 138 3.78 17.92 -2.52
CA GLY A 138 4.48 19.05 -1.90
C GLY A 138 5.70 19.52 -2.70
N ALA A 139 6.43 18.61 -3.32
CA ALA A 139 7.58 18.91 -4.17
C ALA A 139 7.18 19.40 -5.57
N GLY A 140 6.03 18.95 -6.08
CA GLY A 140 5.64 19.12 -7.48
C GLY A 140 6.50 18.30 -8.45
N ALA A 141 7.17 17.24 -7.97
CA ALA A 141 8.09 16.41 -8.73
C ALA A 141 8.10 14.96 -8.22
N GLU A 142 8.43 14.02 -9.10
CA GLU A 142 8.65 12.61 -8.75
C GLU A 142 10.00 12.41 -8.10
N PRO A 143 10.09 11.68 -6.96
CA PRO A 143 11.37 11.27 -6.41
C PRO A 143 12.12 10.35 -7.38
N SER A 144 13.42 10.54 -7.52
CA SER A 144 14.23 9.78 -8.47
C SER A 144 14.47 8.33 -8.05
N ALA A 145 14.64 8.10 -6.75
CA ALA A 145 14.86 6.78 -6.18
C ALA A 145 14.20 6.67 -4.80
N VAL A 146 13.40 5.62 -4.61
CA VAL A 146 12.81 5.29 -3.32
C VAL A 146 13.13 3.83 -2.99
N PHE A 147 13.54 3.61 -1.75
CA PHE A 147 13.80 2.29 -1.18
C PHE A 147 12.81 2.05 -0.04
N ASP A 148 11.80 1.22 -0.31
CA ASP A 148 10.87 0.81 0.72
C ASP A 148 11.43 -0.39 1.49
N THR A 149 11.73 -0.19 2.76
CA THR A 149 12.32 -1.22 3.63
C THR A 149 11.37 -2.38 3.90
N GLN A 150 10.06 -2.21 3.78
CA GLN A 150 9.09 -3.30 3.89
C GLN A 150 9.17 -4.22 2.66
N VAL A 151 9.23 -3.64 1.45
CA VAL A 151 9.45 -4.35 0.19
C VAL A 151 10.80 -5.08 0.21
N ALA A 152 11.86 -4.36 0.56
CA ALA A 152 13.21 -4.90 0.65
C ALA A 152 13.31 -6.10 1.61
N ALA A 153 12.66 -6.02 2.77
CA ALA A 153 12.60 -7.09 3.74
C ALA A 153 11.92 -8.35 3.17
N ALA A 154 10.82 -8.19 2.44
CA ALA A 154 10.11 -9.31 1.82
C ALA A 154 10.93 -10.02 0.73
N LEU A 155 11.79 -9.29 0.02
CA LEU A 155 12.74 -9.84 -0.94
C LEU A 155 13.98 -10.44 -0.28
N ALA A 156 14.19 -10.18 1.01
CA ALA A 156 15.32 -10.62 1.82
C ALA A 156 14.95 -11.66 2.89
N TRP A 157 14.01 -12.57 2.61
CA TRP A 157 13.59 -13.68 3.46
C TRP A 157 12.71 -13.31 4.67
N MET A 158 12.05 -12.17 4.65
CA MET A 158 11.12 -11.79 5.72
C MET A 158 9.66 -11.93 5.26
N PRO A 159 8.71 -12.09 6.19
CA PRO A 159 7.28 -12.10 5.85
C PRO A 159 6.83 -10.79 5.18
N TRP A 160 5.78 -10.87 4.36
CA TRP A 160 5.12 -9.72 3.74
C TRP A 160 3.65 -9.64 4.18
N PRO A 161 3.17 -8.48 4.64
CA PRO A 161 3.95 -7.31 5.08
C PRO A 161 4.59 -7.51 6.45
N SER A 162 5.73 -6.86 6.72
CA SER A 162 6.35 -6.81 8.05
C SER A 162 6.37 -5.37 8.56
N SER A 163 6.12 -5.17 9.85
CA SER A 163 6.26 -3.84 10.47
C SER A 163 7.73 -3.43 10.61
N LEU A 164 8.01 -2.13 10.69
CA LEU A 164 9.36 -1.58 10.91
C LEU A 164 10.02 -2.23 12.13
N GLY A 165 9.28 -2.36 13.24
CA GLY A 165 9.77 -3.01 14.46
C GLY A 165 10.16 -4.48 14.25
N THR A 166 9.36 -5.23 13.46
CA THR A 166 9.67 -6.63 13.12
C THR A 166 10.93 -6.73 12.26
N VAL A 167 11.07 -5.84 11.28
CA VAL A 167 12.27 -5.80 10.42
C VAL A 167 13.51 -5.49 11.25
N LEU A 168 13.45 -4.45 12.09
CA LEU A 168 14.57 -4.07 12.97
C LEU A 168 14.94 -5.21 13.94
N GLU A 169 13.94 -5.82 14.59
CA GLU A 169 14.17 -6.94 15.51
C GLU A 169 14.82 -8.13 14.80
N THR A 170 14.35 -8.46 13.60
CA THR A 170 14.90 -9.58 12.81
C THR A 170 16.35 -9.34 12.41
N LEU A 171 16.71 -8.11 12.06
CA LEU A 171 18.06 -7.75 11.62
C LEU A 171 19.05 -7.61 12.79
N THR A 172 18.60 -7.11 13.92
CA THR A 172 19.50 -6.63 15.00
C THR A 172 19.24 -7.27 16.36
N GLY A 173 18.10 -7.94 16.56
CA GLY A 173 17.63 -8.38 17.88
C GLY A 173 17.08 -7.25 18.76
N TYR A 174 17.11 -6.00 18.30
CA TYR A 174 16.61 -4.85 19.05
C TYR A 174 15.11 -4.67 18.85
N ARG A 175 14.36 -4.53 19.96
CA ARG A 175 12.91 -4.34 19.95
C ARG A 175 12.56 -2.87 20.16
N LEU A 176 11.77 -2.32 19.26
CA LEU A 176 11.11 -1.03 19.46
C LEU A 176 10.10 -1.11 20.61
N GLY A 177 9.83 0.02 21.26
CA GLY A 177 8.72 0.18 22.17
C GLY A 177 7.38 -0.11 21.48
N LYS A 178 6.31 -0.27 22.26
CA LYS A 178 4.97 -0.48 21.69
C LYS A 178 4.55 0.75 20.89
N ALA A 179 4.08 0.53 19.66
CA ALA A 179 3.56 1.58 18.80
C ALA A 179 2.29 2.22 19.39
N HIS A 180 2.16 3.54 19.25
CA HIS A 180 0.95 4.29 19.57
C HIS A 180 0.00 4.29 18.37
N THR A 181 -0.85 3.27 18.26
CA THR A 181 -1.65 2.96 17.08
C THR A 181 -2.80 3.93 16.79
N PHE A 182 -3.20 4.79 17.74
CA PHE A 182 -4.29 5.75 17.55
C PHE A 182 -3.95 7.06 18.28
N THR A 183 -3.12 7.88 17.65
CA THR A 183 -2.68 9.13 18.21
C THR A 183 -3.39 10.30 17.52
N ASN A 184 -3.83 11.29 18.29
CA ASN A 184 -4.37 12.53 17.72
C ASN A 184 -3.20 13.44 17.31
N TRP A 185 -2.76 13.30 16.07
CA TRP A 185 -1.65 14.07 15.51
C TRP A 185 -1.97 15.55 15.26
N ASP A 186 -3.26 15.93 15.32
CA ASP A 186 -3.71 17.32 15.17
C ASP A 186 -3.63 18.12 16.48
N ALA A 187 -3.50 17.43 17.61
CA ALA A 187 -3.40 18.09 18.92
C ALA A 187 -2.02 18.78 19.09
N ARG A 188 -2.03 19.95 19.72
CA ARG A 188 -0.80 20.65 20.11
C ARG A 188 -0.87 21.04 21.60
N PRO A 189 0.28 21.03 22.30
CA PRO A 189 1.58 20.57 21.85
C PRO A 189 1.63 19.05 21.67
N LEU A 190 2.54 18.56 20.81
CA LEU A 190 2.83 17.13 20.69
C LEU A 190 3.43 16.60 22.00
N THR A 191 3.01 15.44 22.44
CA THR A 191 3.53 14.83 23.67
C THR A 191 4.94 14.25 23.45
N PRO A 192 5.75 14.12 24.53
CA PRO A 192 7.05 13.44 24.44
C PRO A 192 6.99 12.02 23.88
N ALA A 193 5.88 11.31 24.12
CA ALA A 193 5.66 9.97 23.61
C ALA A 193 5.44 9.96 22.07
N GLN A 194 4.66 10.94 21.55
CA GLN A 194 4.48 11.13 20.11
C GLN A 194 5.80 11.50 19.43
N LEU A 195 6.54 12.45 20.00
CA LEU A 195 7.85 12.85 19.47
C LEU A 195 8.86 11.70 19.48
N GLY A 196 8.84 10.87 20.51
CA GLY A 196 9.70 9.68 20.60
C GLY A 196 9.34 8.64 19.54
N TYR A 197 8.05 8.37 19.37
CA TYR A 197 7.53 7.45 18.35
C TYR A 197 7.92 7.92 16.94
N ALA A 198 7.58 9.17 16.58
CA ALA A 198 7.87 9.73 15.27
C ALA A 198 9.39 9.76 14.96
N ALA A 199 10.23 9.99 15.98
CA ALA A 199 11.67 9.93 15.81
C ALA A 199 12.16 8.51 15.52
N ASP A 200 11.53 7.50 16.14
CA ASP A 200 11.93 6.10 15.99
C ASP A 200 11.53 5.52 14.61
N ASP A 201 10.50 6.07 13.95
CA ASP A 201 10.08 5.65 12.60
C ASP A 201 11.16 5.96 11.54
N VAL A 202 12.01 6.96 11.76
CA VAL A 202 13.11 7.28 10.84
C VAL A 202 14.52 6.97 11.41
N ARG A 203 14.66 6.84 12.74
CA ARG A 203 15.94 6.67 13.44
C ARG A 203 16.76 5.48 12.94
N TYR A 204 16.09 4.37 12.68
CA TYR A 204 16.74 3.09 12.36
C TYR A 204 16.83 2.81 10.86
N MET A 205 16.27 3.69 10.02
CA MET A 205 16.11 3.44 8.60
C MET A 205 17.46 3.29 7.87
N HIS A 206 18.49 4.07 8.22
CA HIS A 206 19.81 3.95 7.62
C HIS A 206 20.48 2.61 7.97
N LEU A 207 20.31 2.12 9.20
CA LEU A 207 20.79 0.80 9.61
C LEU A 207 20.05 -0.31 8.85
N ILE A 208 18.73 -0.26 8.83
CA ILE A 208 17.88 -1.22 8.12
C ILE A 208 18.23 -1.24 6.63
N TRP A 209 18.40 -0.07 6.02
CA TRP A 209 18.80 0.05 4.62
C TRP A 209 20.17 -0.58 4.35
N SER A 210 21.16 -0.34 5.20
CA SER A 210 22.51 -0.92 5.08
C SER A 210 22.46 -2.45 5.13
N GLU A 211 21.79 -3.02 6.13
CA GLU A 211 21.65 -4.46 6.33
C GLU A 211 20.89 -5.15 5.20
N LEU A 212 19.74 -4.56 4.79
CA LEU A 212 18.93 -5.10 3.71
C LEU A 212 19.65 -4.99 2.36
N SER A 213 20.35 -3.88 2.08
CA SER A 213 21.10 -3.69 0.84
C SER A 213 22.23 -4.71 0.70
N ALA A 214 22.98 -4.97 1.79
CA ALA A 214 24.02 -6.00 1.80
C ALA A 214 23.42 -7.39 1.53
N ARG A 215 22.31 -7.73 2.18
CA ARG A 215 21.63 -9.01 2.01
C ARG A 215 21.04 -9.18 0.61
N LEU A 216 20.37 -8.16 0.08
CA LEU A 216 19.81 -8.16 -1.28
C LEU A 216 20.91 -8.28 -2.34
N SER A 217 22.05 -7.61 -2.15
CA SER A 217 23.20 -7.72 -3.04
C SER A 217 23.75 -9.15 -3.05
N SER A 218 23.88 -9.79 -1.89
CA SER A 218 24.32 -11.19 -1.80
C SER A 218 23.36 -12.19 -2.46
N LEU A 219 22.06 -11.84 -2.53
CA LEU A 219 21.02 -12.62 -3.20
C LEU A 219 20.84 -12.26 -4.68
N GLY A 220 21.54 -11.25 -5.21
CA GLY A 220 21.34 -10.73 -6.56
C GLY A 220 19.98 -10.06 -6.79
N ARG A 221 19.41 -9.44 -5.73
CA ARG A 221 18.03 -8.87 -5.73
C ARG A 221 17.97 -7.36 -5.50
N ALA A 222 19.09 -6.66 -5.53
CA ALA A 222 19.13 -5.22 -5.28
C ALA A 222 18.23 -4.44 -6.26
N ASP A 223 18.33 -4.75 -7.56
CA ASP A 223 17.50 -4.12 -8.60
C ASP A 223 16.01 -4.45 -8.45
N TRP A 224 15.69 -5.66 -7.96
CA TRP A 224 14.30 -6.06 -7.69
C TRP A 224 13.68 -5.18 -6.61
N ALA A 225 14.43 -4.91 -5.53
CA ALA A 225 13.94 -4.07 -4.44
C ALA A 225 13.67 -2.64 -4.91
N MET A 226 14.55 -2.06 -5.72
CA MET A 226 14.35 -0.71 -6.26
C MET A 226 13.19 -0.64 -7.26
N SER A 227 13.07 -1.64 -8.13
CA SER A 227 11.96 -1.74 -9.10
C SER A 227 10.63 -1.92 -8.40
N GLU A 228 10.57 -2.85 -7.44
CA GLU A 228 9.35 -3.13 -6.70
C GLU A 228 8.91 -1.97 -5.80
N SER A 229 9.86 -1.31 -5.11
CA SER A 229 9.55 -0.10 -4.33
C SER A 229 8.91 0.96 -5.22
N ARG A 230 9.46 1.18 -6.41
CA ARG A 230 8.88 2.13 -7.38
C ARG A 230 7.48 1.73 -7.83
N GLU A 231 7.23 0.45 -8.09
CA GLU A 231 5.94 -0.06 -8.54
C GLU A 231 4.88 0.05 -7.43
N GLN A 232 5.20 -0.37 -6.22
CA GLN A 232 4.29 -0.26 -5.07
C GLN A 232 3.89 1.19 -4.80
N LEU A 233 4.82 2.13 -4.96
CA LEU A 233 4.59 3.56 -4.74
C LEU A 233 3.87 4.25 -5.91
N ARG A 234 3.82 3.63 -7.09
CA ARG A 234 2.98 4.06 -8.20
C ARG A 234 1.52 3.62 -8.05
N SER A 235 1.30 2.56 -7.29
CA SER A 235 0.00 1.92 -7.16
C SER A 235 -1.01 2.70 -6.30
N SER A 236 -0.61 3.86 -5.71
CA SER A 236 -1.56 4.81 -5.09
C SER A 236 -2.56 5.41 -6.09
N ALA A 237 -2.43 5.06 -7.36
CA ALA A 237 -3.45 5.35 -8.34
C ALA A 237 -4.80 4.74 -7.91
N PHE A 238 -5.84 5.54 -8.06
CA PHE A 238 -7.22 5.12 -7.81
C PHE A 238 -7.52 3.76 -8.45
N ASP A 239 -7.89 2.76 -7.64
CA ASP A 239 -8.30 1.42 -8.09
C ASP A 239 -9.83 1.32 -8.16
N PRO A 240 -10.46 1.65 -9.30
CA PRO A 240 -11.89 1.51 -9.46
C PRO A 240 -12.37 0.07 -9.37
N ASP A 241 -11.58 -0.89 -9.84
CA ASP A 241 -11.96 -2.30 -9.85
C ASP A 241 -11.95 -2.91 -8.44
N GLY A 242 -10.99 -2.50 -7.59
CA GLY A 242 -10.99 -2.85 -6.17
C GLY A 242 -12.20 -2.29 -5.44
N GLN A 243 -12.60 -1.07 -5.74
CA GLN A 243 -13.81 -0.48 -5.17
C GLN A 243 -15.08 -1.18 -5.66
N LEU A 244 -15.15 -1.54 -6.94
CA LEU A 244 -16.26 -2.32 -7.50
C LEU A 244 -16.37 -3.70 -6.86
N ARG A 245 -15.25 -4.41 -6.71
CA ARG A 245 -15.22 -5.70 -6.00
C ARG A 245 -15.70 -5.57 -4.55
N ARG A 246 -15.36 -4.48 -3.86
CA ARG A 246 -15.84 -4.21 -2.50
C ARG A 246 -17.35 -3.98 -2.46
N LEU A 247 -17.87 -3.15 -3.36
CA LEU A 247 -19.32 -2.89 -3.49
C LEU A 247 -20.08 -4.18 -3.79
N HIS A 248 -19.62 -4.97 -4.76
CA HIS A 248 -20.24 -6.25 -5.15
C HIS A 248 -20.22 -7.29 -4.02
N ARG A 249 -19.16 -7.31 -3.19
CA ARG A 249 -19.11 -8.20 -2.00
C ARG A 249 -20.07 -7.76 -0.90
N SER A 250 -20.29 -6.45 -0.74
CA SER A 250 -21.25 -5.96 0.26
C SER A 250 -22.69 -6.20 -0.17
N GLU A 251 -22.98 -6.09 -1.47
CA GLU A 251 -24.27 -6.40 -2.07
C GLU A 251 -24.08 -6.81 -3.53
N PRO A 252 -24.45 -8.06 -3.91
CA PRO A 252 -24.29 -8.57 -5.27
C PRO A 252 -25.03 -7.71 -6.30
N LEU A 253 -24.29 -7.17 -7.27
CA LEU A 253 -24.82 -6.36 -8.36
C LEU A 253 -24.89 -7.20 -9.65
N ARG A 254 -25.99 -7.03 -10.41
CA ARG A 254 -26.15 -7.66 -11.74
C ARG A 254 -25.19 -7.00 -12.75
N PRO A 255 -24.83 -7.67 -13.87
CA PRO A 255 -23.89 -7.11 -14.86
C PRO A 255 -24.22 -5.67 -15.29
N GLY A 256 -25.46 -5.37 -15.67
CA GLY A 256 -25.86 -4.01 -16.03
C GLY A 256 -25.93 -3.02 -14.86
N GLN A 257 -25.85 -3.47 -13.60
CA GLN A 257 -25.67 -2.62 -12.43
C GLN A 257 -24.19 -2.36 -12.14
N MET A 258 -23.33 -3.33 -12.47
CA MET A 258 -21.87 -3.18 -12.35
C MET A 258 -21.34 -2.07 -13.27
N LEU A 259 -21.89 -1.95 -14.51
CA LEU A 259 -21.53 -0.82 -15.39
C LEU A 259 -21.87 0.53 -14.76
N VAL A 260 -23.07 0.65 -14.18
CA VAL A 260 -23.46 1.86 -13.46
C VAL A 260 -22.58 2.11 -12.26
N ALA A 261 -22.24 1.05 -11.50
CA ALA A 261 -21.35 1.16 -10.35
C ALA A 261 -19.96 1.68 -10.77
N ARG A 262 -19.41 1.22 -11.90
CA ARG A 262 -18.12 1.70 -12.43
C ARG A 262 -18.13 3.18 -12.71
N GLU A 263 -19.12 3.65 -13.45
CA GLU A 263 -19.28 5.09 -13.76
C GLU A 263 -19.46 5.94 -12.49
N LEU A 264 -20.27 5.47 -11.54
CA LEU A 264 -20.49 6.17 -10.27
C LEU A 264 -19.27 6.16 -9.36
N VAL A 265 -18.47 5.10 -9.35
CA VAL A 265 -17.21 5.02 -8.61
C VAL A 265 -16.19 6.01 -9.17
N MET A 266 -16.08 6.13 -10.50
CA MET A 266 -15.26 7.14 -11.17
C MET A 266 -15.72 8.55 -10.83
N LEU A 267 -17.01 8.84 -10.99
CA LEU A 267 -17.58 10.14 -10.65
C LEU A 267 -17.35 10.49 -9.15
N ARG A 268 -17.58 9.55 -8.26
CA ARG A 268 -17.34 9.71 -6.83
C ARG A 268 -15.90 10.13 -6.53
N TYR A 269 -14.93 9.51 -7.20
CA TYR A 269 -13.53 9.83 -7.06
C TYR A 269 -13.22 11.27 -7.49
N GLU A 270 -13.70 11.68 -8.66
CA GLU A 270 -13.50 13.04 -9.18
C GLU A 270 -14.17 14.11 -8.29
N LEU A 271 -15.38 13.84 -7.82
CA LEU A 271 -16.06 14.74 -6.90
C LEU A 271 -15.38 14.81 -5.54
N ALA A 272 -14.89 13.68 -5.02
CA ALA A 272 -14.14 13.64 -3.78
C ALA A 272 -12.86 14.49 -3.88
N LYS A 273 -12.14 14.35 -4.97
CA LYS A 273 -10.92 15.09 -5.30
C LYS A 273 -11.19 16.60 -5.44
N SER A 274 -12.22 16.98 -6.21
CA SER A 274 -12.52 18.39 -6.48
C SER A 274 -13.03 19.16 -5.27
N HIS A 275 -13.69 18.47 -4.34
CA HIS A 275 -14.23 19.07 -3.11
C HIS A 275 -13.34 18.87 -1.88
N ASP A 276 -12.21 18.19 -2.05
CA ASP A 276 -11.35 17.74 -0.94
C ASP A 276 -12.14 17.08 0.20
N LEU A 277 -12.99 16.11 -0.18
CA LEU A 277 -13.85 15.38 0.76
C LEU A 277 -13.63 13.87 0.62
N PRO A 278 -13.76 13.11 1.70
CA PRO A 278 -13.70 11.65 1.62
C PRO A 278 -14.78 11.12 0.67
N ALA A 279 -14.43 10.15 -0.16
CA ALA A 279 -15.36 9.55 -1.14
C ALA A 279 -16.68 9.08 -0.51
N ARG A 280 -16.59 8.51 0.71
CA ARG A 280 -17.77 8.08 1.51
C ARG A 280 -18.69 9.22 1.95
N VAL A 281 -18.17 10.46 2.01
CA VAL A 281 -18.95 11.66 2.38
C VAL A 281 -19.61 12.25 1.14
N VAL A 282 -18.99 12.10 -0.02
CA VAL A 282 -19.54 12.55 -1.32
C VAL A 282 -20.67 11.63 -1.77
N LEU A 283 -20.40 10.33 -1.91
CA LEU A 283 -21.37 9.31 -2.28
C LEU A 283 -21.11 8.04 -1.44
N PRO A 284 -21.86 7.83 -0.35
CA PRO A 284 -21.76 6.62 0.46
C PRO A 284 -22.03 5.35 -0.36
N ASP A 285 -21.39 4.22 -0.01
CA ASP A 285 -21.52 2.94 -0.73
C ASP A 285 -23.00 2.53 -0.88
N ALA A 286 -23.83 2.71 0.18
CA ALA A 286 -25.26 2.43 0.14
C ALA A 286 -25.99 3.27 -0.92
N ALA A 287 -25.62 4.56 -1.07
CA ALA A 287 -26.22 5.42 -2.08
C ALA A 287 -25.78 5.02 -3.49
N VAL A 288 -24.53 4.64 -3.69
CA VAL A 288 -24.04 4.08 -4.98
C VAL A 288 -24.83 2.83 -5.36
N ILE A 289 -25.03 1.91 -4.43
CA ILE A 289 -25.81 0.68 -4.63
C ILE A 289 -27.26 0.98 -5.02
N GLU A 290 -27.92 1.91 -4.30
CA GLU A 290 -29.29 2.31 -4.62
C GLU A 290 -29.41 2.99 -6.00
N LEU A 291 -28.44 3.83 -6.38
CA LEU A 291 -28.37 4.40 -7.72
C LEU A 291 -28.23 3.32 -8.81
N CYS A 292 -27.41 2.29 -8.55
CA CYS A 292 -27.23 1.15 -9.45
C CYS A 292 -28.53 0.33 -9.64
N LYS A 293 -29.32 0.21 -8.58
CA LYS A 293 -30.61 -0.52 -8.63
C LYS A 293 -31.69 0.28 -9.34
N ARG A 294 -31.87 1.55 -9.00
CA ARG A 294 -32.95 2.40 -9.49
C ARG A 294 -32.67 3.02 -10.83
N LYS A 295 -31.39 3.31 -11.14
CA LYS A 295 -30.91 3.97 -12.35
C LYS A 295 -31.71 5.27 -12.69
N PRO A 296 -31.90 6.17 -11.71
CA PRO A 296 -32.66 7.41 -11.95
C PRO A 296 -31.88 8.33 -12.88
N THR A 297 -32.60 9.06 -13.75
CA THR A 297 -32.00 9.99 -14.72
C THR A 297 -32.55 11.43 -14.60
N ASP A 298 -33.51 11.67 -13.73
CA ASP A 298 -33.99 13.02 -13.42
C ASP A 298 -33.52 13.48 -12.05
N ARG A 299 -33.40 14.82 -11.89
CA ARG A 299 -32.89 15.45 -10.67
C ARG A 299 -33.71 15.10 -9.42
N GLY A 300 -35.05 15.02 -9.57
CA GLY A 300 -35.95 14.74 -8.45
C GLY A 300 -35.79 13.30 -7.96
N ALA A 301 -35.73 12.35 -8.88
CA ALA A 301 -35.53 10.94 -8.54
C ALA A 301 -34.13 10.69 -7.96
N ILE A 302 -33.10 11.40 -8.41
CA ILE A 302 -31.74 11.33 -7.82
C ILE A 302 -31.77 11.90 -6.41
N ALA A 303 -32.38 13.05 -6.19
CA ALA A 303 -32.50 13.66 -4.88
C ALA A 303 -33.31 12.82 -3.86
N ALA A 304 -34.21 11.96 -4.36
CA ALA A 304 -35.00 11.03 -3.55
C ALA A 304 -34.26 9.74 -3.18
N VAL A 305 -33.04 9.51 -3.70
CA VAL A 305 -32.22 8.36 -3.30
C VAL A 305 -31.70 8.57 -1.89
N ALA A 306 -32.01 7.64 -1.00
CA ALA A 306 -31.56 7.69 0.40
C ALA A 306 -30.03 7.65 0.49
N GLY A 307 -29.48 8.48 1.37
CA GLY A 307 -28.04 8.51 1.65
C GLY A 307 -27.23 9.46 0.78
N ILE A 308 -27.76 10.01 -0.29
CA ILE A 308 -27.06 11.08 -1.04
C ILE A 308 -27.14 12.38 -0.22
N PRO A 309 -26.01 13.03 0.11
CA PRO A 309 -26.05 14.32 0.79
C PRO A 309 -26.77 15.37 -0.07
N ARG A 310 -27.64 16.15 0.53
CA ARG A 310 -28.45 17.17 -0.20
C ARG A 310 -27.59 18.13 -1.03
N ARG A 311 -26.44 18.55 -0.51
CA ARG A 311 -25.51 19.42 -1.24
C ARG A 311 -24.97 18.75 -2.52
N ILE A 312 -24.73 17.44 -2.48
CA ILE A 312 -24.21 16.67 -3.63
C ILE A 312 -25.33 16.48 -4.67
N SER A 313 -26.54 16.07 -4.25
CA SER A 313 -27.65 15.92 -5.17
C SER A 313 -28.07 17.25 -5.80
N ALA A 314 -28.00 18.37 -5.06
CA ALA A 314 -28.33 19.70 -5.60
C ALA A 314 -27.30 20.17 -6.64
N ALA A 315 -26.01 19.97 -6.39
CA ALA A 315 -24.92 20.45 -7.26
C ALA A 315 -24.63 19.49 -8.42
N HIS A 316 -24.72 18.16 -8.22
CA HIS A 316 -24.19 17.14 -9.11
C HIS A 316 -25.23 16.12 -9.60
N ALA A 317 -26.55 16.44 -9.54
CA ALA A 317 -27.58 15.53 -10.06
C ALA A 317 -27.39 15.26 -11.57
N ASP A 318 -26.98 16.26 -12.34
CA ASP A 318 -26.76 16.10 -13.77
C ASP A 318 -25.53 15.21 -14.06
N ASP A 319 -24.47 15.35 -13.27
CA ASP A 319 -23.27 14.49 -13.38
C ASP A 319 -23.60 13.03 -13.06
N ILE A 320 -24.41 12.81 -12.02
CA ILE A 320 -24.91 11.48 -11.64
C ILE A 320 -25.80 10.89 -12.74
N SER A 321 -26.72 11.70 -13.30
CA SER A 321 -27.56 11.30 -14.42
C SER A 321 -26.76 10.94 -15.65
N ALA A 322 -25.75 11.75 -15.99
CA ALA A 322 -24.85 11.49 -17.11
C ALA A 322 -24.06 10.20 -16.93
N ALA A 323 -23.52 9.94 -15.74
CA ALA A 323 -22.82 8.70 -15.42
C ALA A 323 -23.73 7.46 -15.60
N ILE A 324 -24.96 7.52 -15.09
CA ILE A 324 -25.95 6.45 -15.26
C ILE A 324 -26.32 6.24 -16.73
N THR A 325 -26.42 7.32 -17.50
CA THR A 325 -26.79 7.28 -18.92
C THR A 325 -25.66 6.70 -19.76
N ARG A 326 -24.41 7.07 -19.51
CA ARG A 326 -23.24 6.45 -20.16
C ARG A 326 -23.22 4.94 -19.96
N ALA A 327 -23.46 4.49 -18.72
CA ALA A 327 -23.52 3.07 -18.40
C ALA A 327 -24.65 2.32 -19.14
N LYS A 328 -25.79 2.98 -19.40
CA LYS A 328 -26.90 2.36 -20.18
C LYS A 328 -26.55 2.15 -21.63
N GLY A 329 -25.69 2.99 -22.21
CA GLY A 329 -25.23 2.89 -23.61
C GLY A 329 -24.07 1.91 -23.82
N ALA A 330 -23.40 1.50 -22.74
CA ALA A 330 -22.33 0.52 -22.79
C ALA A 330 -22.93 -0.91 -22.83
N ALA A 331 -22.44 -1.73 -23.75
CA ALA A 331 -22.72 -3.16 -23.69
C ALA A 331 -22.15 -3.71 -22.38
N PRO A 332 -22.90 -4.56 -21.64
CA PRO A 332 -22.29 -5.23 -20.50
C PRO A 332 -21.12 -6.06 -21.02
N GLU A 333 -19.89 -5.69 -20.65
CA GLU A 333 -18.83 -6.68 -20.59
C GLU A 333 -19.26 -7.67 -19.49
N SER A 334 -20.14 -8.59 -19.84
CA SER A 334 -20.25 -9.81 -19.10
C SER A 334 -18.92 -10.50 -19.32
N GLU A 335 -18.01 -10.48 -18.34
CA GLU A 335 -17.15 -11.65 -18.23
C GLU A 335 -18.14 -12.82 -18.20
N PRO A 336 -18.21 -13.63 -19.26
CA PRO A 336 -19.07 -14.80 -19.23
C PRO A 336 -18.63 -15.57 -18.01
N ALA A 337 -19.61 -15.98 -17.17
CA ALA A 337 -19.31 -16.86 -16.06
C ALA A 337 -18.42 -17.96 -16.62
N ASN A 338 -17.13 -17.92 -16.28
CA ASN A 338 -16.18 -18.84 -16.88
C ASN A 338 -16.54 -20.24 -16.35
N PRO A 339 -17.14 -21.13 -17.16
CA PRO A 339 -17.59 -22.43 -16.69
C PRO A 339 -16.45 -23.26 -16.10
N LEU A 340 -15.20 -22.89 -16.43
CA LEU A 340 -14.01 -23.52 -15.85
C LEU A 340 -13.81 -23.11 -14.37
N ALA A 341 -14.29 -21.93 -13.96
CA ALA A 341 -14.19 -21.48 -12.57
C ALA A 341 -15.03 -22.36 -11.62
N ASP A 342 -16.07 -23.03 -12.14
CA ASP A 342 -16.94 -23.93 -11.39
C ASP A 342 -16.58 -25.41 -11.56
N ASP A 343 -15.68 -25.73 -12.48
CA ASP A 343 -15.18 -27.11 -12.69
C ASP A 343 -14.29 -27.52 -11.49
N MET A 344 -14.74 -28.54 -10.76
CA MET A 344 -14.07 -29.04 -9.55
C MET A 344 -12.64 -29.54 -9.82
N ARG A 345 -12.39 -30.12 -11.01
CA ARG A 345 -11.06 -30.55 -11.44
C ARG A 345 -10.14 -29.36 -11.65
N VAL A 346 -10.62 -28.33 -12.36
CA VAL A 346 -9.85 -27.11 -12.63
C VAL A 346 -9.51 -26.39 -11.34
N ARG A 347 -10.45 -26.31 -10.39
CA ARG A 347 -10.19 -25.77 -9.06
C ARG A 347 -9.08 -26.53 -8.34
N ALA A 348 -9.16 -27.85 -8.31
CA ALA A 348 -8.15 -28.69 -7.66
C ALA A 348 -6.77 -28.54 -8.30
N GLU A 349 -6.68 -28.51 -9.64
CA GLU A 349 -5.43 -28.24 -10.36
C GLU A 349 -4.87 -26.84 -10.01
N GLY A 350 -5.72 -25.83 -9.96
CA GLY A 350 -5.32 -24.46 -9.58
C GLY A 350 -4.81 -24.37 -8.14
N ASP A 351 -5.46 -25.08 -7.20
CA ASP A 351 -5.01 -25.09 -5.80
C ASP A 351 -3.66 -25.80 -5.64
N GLN A 352 -3.42 -26.88 -6.37
CA GLN A 352 -2.15 -27.58 -6.38
C GLN A 352 -1.03 -26.72 -6.96
N LEU A 353 -1.27 -26.06 -8.09
CA LEU A 353 -0.26 -25.19 -8.70
C LEU A 353 0.02 -23.96 -7.82
N TRP A 354 -1.00 -23.39 -7.18
CA TRP A 354 -0.82 -22.32 -6.20
C TRP A 354 0.03 -22.77 -5.02
N SER A 355 -0.19 -23.95 -4.50
CA SER A 355 0.61 -24.53 -3.42
C SER A 355 2.07 -24.76 -3.84
N ALA A 356 2.28 -25.22 -5.08
CA ALA A 356 3.61 -25.36 -5.64
C ALA A 356 4.32 -24.01 -5.81
N LEU A 357 3.60 -22.96 -6.23
CA LEU A 357 4.13 -21.59 -6.27
C LEU A 357 4.56 -21.11 -4.88
N GLN A 358 3.72 -21.31 -3.86
CA GLN A 358 4.05 -20.95 -2.48
C GLN A 358 5.28 -21.71 -1.97
N ALA A 359 5.39 -23.00 -2.26
CA ALA A 359 6.56 -23.80 -1.92
C ALA A 359 7.82 -23.29 -2.62
N ARG A 360 7.73 -22.92 -3.91
CA ARG A 360 8.83 -22.29 -4.65
C ARG A 360 9.27 -20.97 -4.03
N CYS A 361 8.32 -20.11 -3.68
CA CYS A 361 8.61 -18.84 -3.00
C CYS A 361 9.31 -19.09 -1.65
N ALA A 362 8.81 -20.02 -0.84
CA ALA A 362 9.42 -20.38 0.43
C ALA A 362 10.87 -20.88 0.27
N ALA A 363 11.12 -21.78 -0.72
CA ALA A 363 12.46 -22.29 -0.99
C ALA A 363 13.44 -21.22 -1.47
N THR A 364 12.95 -20.17 -2.12
CA THR A 364 13.78 -19.07 -2.60
C THR A 364 13.77 -17.86 -1.65
N GLY A 365 13.05 -17.96 -0.51
CA GLY A 365 12.96 -16.88 0.47
C GLY A 365 12.24 -15.64 -0.04
N LEU A 366 11.20 -15.84 -0.83
CA LEU A 366 10.32 -14.79 -1.31
C LEU A 366 8.97 -14.88 -0.60
N ALA A 367 8.38 -13.76 -0.29
CA ALA A 367 7.01 -13.72 0.20
C ALA A 367 6.04 -13.98 -0.97
N ALA A 368 5.29 -15.07 -0.92
CA ALA A 368 4.42 -15.48 -2.03
C ALA A 368 3.37 -14.40 -2.40
N ASN A 369 2.85 -13.68 -1.40
CA ASN A 369 1.86 -12.61 -1.61
C ASN A 369 2.46 -11.35 -2.27
N LEU A 370 3.78 -11.15 -2.18
CA LEU A 370 4.49 -10.10 -2.92
C LEU A 370 4.71 -10.53 -4.38
N VAL A 371 4.90 -11.83 -4.62
CA VAL A 371 5.10 -12.39 -5.97
C VAL A 371 3.80 -12.32 -6.76
N ALA A 372 2.71 -12.84 -6.23
CA ALA A 372 1.39 -12.78 -6.87
C ALA A 372 0.27 -12.84 -5.84
N THR A 373 -0.84 -12.15 -6.12
CA THR A 373 -2.07 -12.37 -5.38
C THR A 373 -2.82 -13.59 -5.93
N ARG A 374 -3.60 -14.27 -5.08
CA ARG A 374 -4.44 -15.41 -5.51
C ARG A 374 -5.36 -15.03 -6.69
N SER A 375 -5.87 -13.80 -6.73
CA SER A 375 -6.75 -13.31 -7.79
C SER A 375 -6.03 -13.21 -9.14
N VAL A 376 -4.81 -12.63 -9.18
CA VAL A 376 -3.99 -12.54 -10.38
C VAL A 376 -3.63 -13.92 -10.90
N PHE A 377 -3.16 -14.79 -10.00
CA PHE A 377 -2.87 -16.18 -10.32
C PHE A 377 -4.10 -16.91 -10.92
N SER A 378 -5.27 -16.80 -10.28
CA SER A 378 -6.47 -17.53 -10.73
C SER A 378 -6.94 -17.09 -12.12
N ARG A 379 -6.88 -15.79 -12.45
CA ARG A 379 -7.24 -15.30 -13.80
C ARG A 379 -6.32 -15.88 -14.87
N TRP A 380 -5.01 -15.79 -14.66
CA TRP A 380 -4.03 -16.37 -15.57
C TRP A 380 -4.22 -17.90 -15.69
N PHE A 381 -4.40 -18.59 -14.56
CA PHE A 381 -4.55 -20.05 -14.56
C PHE A 381 -5.76 -20.49 -15.38
N LEU A 382 -6.92 -19.86 -15.23
CA LEU A 382 -8.11 -20.16 -16.02
C LEU A 382 -7.85 -19.93 -17.52
N ALA A 383 -7.22 -18.83 -17.89
CA ALA A 383 -6.83 -18.56 -19.28
C ALA A 383 -5.85 -19.63 -19.83
N SER A 384 -4.92 -20.11 -18.98
CA SER A 384 -3.98 -21.18 -19.35
C SER A 384 -4.68 -22.52 -19.56
N VAL A 385 -5.73 -22.83 -18.78
CA VAL A 385 -6.56 -24.02 -18.96
C VAL A 385 -7.36 -23.95 -20.27
N GLU A 386 -7.92 -22.80 -20.61
CA GLU A 386 -8.61 -22.57 -21.88
C GLU A 386 -7.68 -22.77 -23.07
N ALA A 387 -6.49 -22.18 -23.02
CA ALA A 387 -5.48 -22.35 -24.05
C ALA A 387 -5.09 -23.83 -24.22
N ARG A 388 -4.85 -24.54 -23.10
CA ARG A 388 -4.52 -25.98 -23.10
C ARG A 388 -5.63 -26.84 -23.69
N ARG A 389 -6.90 -26.54 -23.38
CA ARG A 389 -8.04 -27.22 -24.00
C ARG A 389 -8.13 -26.97 -25.51
N ALA A 390 -7.64 -25.83 -25.97
CA ALA A 390 -7.51 -25.51 -27.40
C ALA A 390 -6.19 -25.98 -28.04
N GLY A 391 -5.42 -26.85 -27.36
CA GLY A 391 -4.16 -27.39 -27.86
C GLY A 391 -3.01 -26.41 -27.91
N ARG A 392 -3.06 -25.30 -27.11
CA ARG A 392 -2.03 -24.27 -27.05
C ARG A 392 -1.44 -24.22 -25.65
N PHE A 393 -0.17 -23.84 -25.54
CA PHE A 393 0.46 -23.46 -24.30
C PHE A 393 0.28 -21.95 -24.10
N LEU A 394 0.00 -21.50 -22.88
CA LEU A 394 -0.04 -20.10 -22.49
C LEU A 394 0.92 -19.90 -21.30
N GLY A 395 2.03 -19.23 -21.54
CA GLY A 395 3.01 -18.90 -20.51
C GLY A 395 2.48 -17.84 -19.54
N CYS A 396 3.15 -17.69 -18.40
CA CYS A 396 2.75 -16.76 -17.34
C CYS A 396 2.92 -15.28 -17.72
N THR A 397 3.59 -14.98 -18.84
CA THR A 397 3.79 -13.62 -19.37
C THR A 397 2.95 -13.34 -20.63
N GLU A 398 2.09 -14.26 -21.04
CA GLU A 398 1.36 -14.21 -22.31
C GLU A 398 -0.11 -13.90 -22.11
N GLY A 399 -0.70 -13.18 -23.07
CA GLY A 399 -2.13 -12.87 -23.15
C GLY A 399 -2.58 -11.73 -22.23
N GLU A 400 -3.85 -11.36 -22.33
CA GLU A 400 -4.48 -10.27 -21.56
C GLU A 400 -4.51 -10.54 -20.05
N ASN A 401 -4.52 -11.80 -19.67
CA ASN A 401 -4.51 -12.26 -18.27
C ASN A 401 -3.11 -12.67 -17.79
N ALA A 402 -2.04 -12.21 -18.44
CA ALA A 402 -0.67 -12.51 -18.03
C ALA A 402 -0.48 -12.26 -16.53
N MET A 403 0.17 -13.21 -15.84
CA MET A 403 0.43 -13.09 -14.41
C MET A 403 1.59 -12.12 -14.15
N PHE A 404 2.57 -12.07 -15.03
CA PHE A 404 3.76 -11.23 -14.97
C PHE A 404 4.04 -10.57 -16.32
N GLN A 405 4.83 -9.50 -16.30
CA GLN A 405 5.47 -8.98 -17.50
C GLN A 405 6.79 -9.74 -17.74
N SER A 406 7.22 -9.85 -18.99
CA SER A 406 8.41 -10.62 -19.36
C SER A 406 9.71 -10.11 -18.69
N GLU A 407 9.79 -8.81 -18.44
CA GLU A 407 10.94 -8.13 -17.82
C GLU A 407 10.81 -7.99 -16.30
N ASP A 408 9.68 -8.42 -15.71
CA ASP A 408 9.44 -8.35 -14.28
C ASP A 408 10.37 -9.34 -13.54
N TRP A 409 10.89 -8.91 -12.41
CA TRP A 409 11.68 -9.75 -11.50
C TRP A 409 10.91 -11.01 -11.07
N ARG A 410 9.59 -10.95 -10.98
CA ARG A 410 8.72 -12.07 -10.65
C ARG A 410 8.78 -13.19 -11.69
N HIS A 411 8.87 -12.81 -12.97
CA HIS A 411 9.05 -13.77 -14.04
C HIS A 411 10.43 -14.44 -13.93
N ALA A 412 11.48 -13.68 -13.64
CA ALA A 412 12.81 -14.25 -13.41
C ALA A 412 12.87 -15.17 -12.18
N ALA A 413 12.17 -14.80 -11.11
CA ALA A 413 12.19 -15.53 -9.84
C ALA A 413 11.37 -16.83 -9.87
N VAL A 414 10.16 -16.78 -10.41
CA VAL A 414 9.20 -17.90 -10.35
C VAL A 414 8.49 -18.19 -11.68
N GLY A 415 8.35 -17.20 -12.57
CA GLY A 415 7.56 -17.38 -13.80
C GLY A 415 8.18 -18.41 -14.74
N ARG A 416 9.47 -18.36 -14.97
CA ARG A 416 10.19 -19.34 -15.80
C ARG A 416 10.04 -20.75 -15.25
N TRP A 417 10.07 -20.89 -13.93
CA TRP A 417 9.86 -22.18 -13.28
C TRP A 417 8.43 -22.67 -13.45
N ILE A 418 7.41 -21.80 -13.30
CA ILE A 418 6.00 -22.17 -13.53
C ILE A 418 5.80 -22.69 -14.96
N ASP A 419 6.34 -21.98 -15.94
CA ASP A 419 6.24 -22.37 -17.34
C ASP A 419 6.92 -23.71 -17.61
N GLY A 420 8.10 -23.96 -17.06
CA GLY A 420 8.82 -25.22 -17.12
C GLY A 420 8.06 -26.36 -16.39
N PHE A 421 7.48 -26.06 -15.23
CA PHE A 421 6.65 -27.01 -14.47
C PHE A 421 5.41 -27.44 -15.26
N LEU A 422 4.72 -26.51 -15.90
CA LEU A 422 3.56 -26.82 -16.75
C LEU A 422 3.90 -27.58 -18.03
N ARG A 423 5.14 -27.44 -18.54
CA ARG A 423 5.66 -28.24 -19.67
C ARG A 423 6.19 -29.61 -19.25
N GLY A 424 6.26 -29.89 -17.95
CA GLY A 424 6.85 -31.12 -17.41
C GLY A 424 8.38 -31.11 -17.41
N GLU A 425 9.01 -29.97 -17.61
CA GLU A 425 10.47 -29.76 -17.60
C GLU A 425 11.03 -29.62 -16.19
N GLU A 426 10.16 -29.33 -15.22
CA GLU A 426 10.49 -29.14 -13.82
C GLU A 426 9.59 -30.00 -12.94
N ARG A 427 10.08 -30.44 -11.77
CA ARG A 427 9.33 -31.20 -10.78
C ARG A 427 9.48 -30.55 -9.41
N LEU A 428 8.44 -30.70 -8.56
CA LEU A 428 8.46 -30.35 -7.16
C LEU A 428 8.61 -31.64 -6.35
N GLU A 429 9.66 -31.72 -5.54
CA GLU A 429 9.86 -32.78 -4.57
C GLU A 429 9.68 -32.23 -3.16
N LEU A 430 8.87 -32.90 -2.34
CA LEU A 430 8.63 -32.56 -0.96
C LEU A 430 9.19 -33.67 -0.07
N GLU A 431 10.10 -33.33 0.81
CA GLU A 431 10.69 -34.24 1.79
C GLU A 431 10.26 -33.84 3.19
N TRP A 432 9.87 -34.85 3.99
CA TRP A 432 9.47 -34.68 5.38
C TRP A 432 10.47 -35.35 6.33
N SER A 433 10.88 -34.63 7.36
CA SER A 433 11.65 -35.16 8.47
C SER A 433 10.79 -35.20 9.75
N PRO A 434 11.22 -35.85 10.82
CA PRO A 434 10.53 -35.80 12.10
C PRO A 434 10.37 -34.39 12.69
N SER A 435 11.21 -33.45 12.26
CA SER A 435 11.14 -32.03 12.65
C SER A 435 10.26 -31.16 11.74
N GLY A 436 9.66 -31.74 10.70
CA GLY A 436 8.80 -31.06 9.74
C GLY A 436 9.26 -31.21 8.30
N MET A 437 8.69 -30.41 7.41
CA MET A 437 9.04 -30.40 5.99
C MET A 437 10.48 -29.83 5.82
N VAL A 438 11.31 -30.61 5.14
CA VAL A 438 12.59 -30.12 4.61
C VAL A 438 12.32 -29.14 3.47
N ALA A 439 13.23 -28.23 3.19
CA ALA A 439 13.07 -27.28 2.07
C ALA A 439 12.69 -28.00 0.77
N PRO A 440 11.65 -27.53 0.06
CA PRO A 440 11.21 -28.20 -1.17
C PRO A 440 12.33 -28.22 -2.21
N GLY A 441 12.59 -29.39 -2.80
CA GLY A 441 13.51 -29.60 -3.89
C GLY A 441 12.82 -29.34 -5.24
N PHE A 442 13.56 -28.75 -6.18
CA PHE A 442 13.09 -28.52 -7.55
C PHE A 442 14.09 -29.18 -8.49
N VAL A 443 13.66 -30.29 -9.13
CA VAL A 443 14.56 -31.15 -9.92
C VAL A 443 14.11 -31.16 -11.37
N ARG A 444 15.05 -31.05 -12.30
CA ARG A 444 14.78 -31.28 -13.71
C ARG A 444 14.64 -32.77 -13.99
N PRO A 445 13.60 -33.22 -14.74
CA PRO A 445 13.49 -34.61 -15.14
C PRO A 445 14.75 -35.06 -15.90
N GLY A 446 15.37 -36.13 -15.45
CA GLY A 446 16.60 -36.66 -16.06
C GLY A 446 17.92 -36.25 -15.40
N ALA A 447 17.94 -35.35 -14.43
CA ALA A 447 19.07 -35.18 -13.55
C ALA A 447 19.15 -36.37 -12.57
N VAL A 448 20.00 -37.33 -12.84
CA VAL A 448 20.33 -38.39 -11.89
C VAL A 448 20.96 -37.72 -10.69
N ALA A 449 20.38 -37.93 -9.49
CA ALA A 449 21.00 -37.51 -8.25
C ALA A 449 22.41 -38.13 -8.23
N SER A 450 23.44 -37.30 -8.40
CA SER A 450 24.82 -37.70 -8.13
C SER A 450 24.91 -37.91 -6.63
N GLY A 451 24.71 -39.17 -6.22
CA GLY A 451 24.89 -39.59 -4.85
C GLY A 451 26.34 -39.37 -4.42
N GLY A 452 26.49 -38.78 -3.28
CA GLY A 452 27.71 -38.62 -2.52
C GLY A 452 27.33 -38.34 -1.08
#